data_d5567df8a04d788c8cfe44a954109e32
#
_entry.id   d5567df8a04d788c8cfe44a954109e32
#
_cell.length_a   1.000
_cell.length_b   1.000
_cell.length_c   1.000
_cell.angle_alpha   90.00
_cell.angle_beta   90.00
_cell.angle_gamma   90.00
#
_symmetry.space_group_name_H-M   'P 1'
#
loop_
_entity.id
_entity.type
_entity.pdbx_description
1 polymer ?
#
loop_
_entity_poly.entity_id
_entity_poly.type
_entity_poly.pdbx_seq_one_letter_code
_entity_poly.pdbx_strand_id
1 'polypeptide(L)'
;MVRAKVCGLTRQADIEAAVAAGADALGFIVDVDVDTPREITPAKAEGLINTVPPFVTTVLVTMPDAAADAVMLAELVGADAIQTYGLPPADLSVVITDFHGAVIPAVSPDEVAEYGHVGHALLVDTPAEDGGGGTGETHDWAATRAATADLDRPVVLAGGLTPDNVAEAVAAVEPYAVDTASGVEREGGVKGHDAVRAFVKRARDA
;
A
#
# COMPACT_ATOMS: atom_id res chain seq x y z
N MET A 1 -16.51 -3.23 -8.26
CA MET A 1 -15.77 -4.24 -7.46
C MET A 1 -14.48 -3.56 -6.99
N VAL A 2 -14.27 -3.48 -5.70
CA VAL A 2 -13.09 -2.90 -5.08
C VAL A 2 -11.86 -3.79 -5.30
N ARG A 3 -10.69 -3.20 -5.52
CA ARG A 3 -9.41 -3.90 -5.62
C ARG A 3 -8.80 -4.14 -4.25
N ALA A 4 -7.96 -5.16 -4.13
CA ALA A 4 -7.30 -5.50 -2.87
C ALA A 4 -5.78 -5.55 -3.05
N LYS A 5 -5.06 -4.81 -2.19
CA LYS A 5 -3.61 -4.88 -2.04
C LYS A 5 -3.25 -5.61 -0.73
N VAL A 6 -2.24 -6.45 -0.78
CA VAL A 6 -1.64 -7.10 0.39
C VAL A 6 -0.20 -6.60 0.52
N CYS A 7 0.10 -5.90 1.61
CA CYS A 7 1.35 -5.18 1.83
C CYS A 7 2.26 -5.87 2.85
N GLY A 8 3.57 -5.60 2.79
CA GLY A 8 4.57 -6.12 3.71
C GLY A 8 4.81 -7.62 3.51
N LEU A 9 4.98 -8.04 2.27
CA LEU A 9 5.29 -9.43 1.91
C LEU A 9 6.79 -9.69 2.05
N THR A 10 7.13 -10.72 2.82
CA THR A 10 8.53 -11.08 3.11
C THR A 10 8.88 -12.50 2.65
N ARG A 11 7.91 -13.27 2.14
CA ARG A 11 8.04 -14.70 1.84
C ARG A 11 7.27 -15.08 0.57
N GLN A 12 7.85 -15.97 -0.21
CA GLN A 12 7.23 -16.48 -1.44
C GLN A 12 5.87 -17.16 -1.18
N ALA A 13 5.76 -17.96 -0.13
CA ALA A 13 4.50 -18.63 0.20
C ALA A 13 3.35 -17.66 0.48
N ASP A 14 3.64 -16.46 1.02
CA ASP A 14 2.64 -15.42 1.28
C ASP A 14 2.24 -14.71 -0.02
N ILE A 15 3.18 -14.53 -0.97
CA ILE A 15 2.90 -14.07 -2.33
C ILE A 15 1.95 -15.03 -3.03
N GLU A 16 2.28 -16.32 -3.06
CA GLU A 16 1.46 -17.37 -3.68
C GLU A 16 0.04 -17.40 -3.10
N ALA A 17 -0.08 -17.25 -1.76
CA ALA A 17 -1.38 -17.20 -1.10
C ALA A 17 -2.20 -15.96 -1.46
N ALA A 18 -1.56 -14.77 -1.54
CA ALA A 18 -2.21 -13.52 -1.92
C ALA A 18 -2.67 -13.54 -3.38
N VAL A 19 -1.83 -14.03 -4.29
CA VAL A 19 -2.17 -14.23 -5.71
C VAL A 19 -3.34 -15.22 -5.86
N ALA A 20 -3.29 -16.35 -5.16
CA ALA A 20 -4.36 -17.35 -5.20
C ALA A 20 -5.67 -16.82 -4.60
N ALA A 21 -5.61 -15.91 -3.64
CA ALA A 21 -6.77 -15.21 -3.10
C ALA A 21 -7.35 -14.17 -4.07
N GLY A 22 -6.60 -13.79 -5.10
CA GLY A 22 -6.97 -12.80 -6.11
C GLY A 22 -6.57 -11.39 -5.73
N ALA A 23 -5.52 -11.17 -4.95
CA ALA A 23 -4.98 -9.82 -4.73
C ALA A 23 -4.59 -9.16 -6.05
N ASP A 24 -4.91 -7.87 -6.20
CA ASP A 24 -4.62 -7.08 -7.40
C ASP A 24 -3.23 -6.45 -7.34
N ALA A 25 -2.72 -6.21 -6.12
CA ALA A 25 -1.39 -5.64 -5.89
C ALA A 25 -0.72 -6.24 -4.65
N LEU A 26 0.61 -6.27 -4.69
CA LEU A 26 1.48 -6.83 -3.65
C LEU A 26 2.54 -5.80 -3.26
N GLY A 27 2.64 -5.47 -1.94
CA GLY A 27 3.57 -4.48 -1.41
C GLY A 27 4.80 -5.10 -0.78
N PHE A 28 5.97 -4.54 -1.08
CA PHE A 28 7.28 -4.91 -0.56
C PHE A 28 7.90 -3.70 0.13
N ILE A 29 8.17 -3.79 1.43
CA ILE A 29 8.69 -2.68 2.24
C ILE A 29 10.21 -2.75 2.22
N VAL A 30 10.84 -1.68 1.76
CA VAL A 30 12.30 -1.57 1.60
C VAL A 30 12.71 -0.15 1.92
N ASP A 31 13.75 0.01 2.72
CA ASP A 31 14.36 1.30 3.06
C ASP A 31 13.33 2.24 3.70
N VAL A 32 13.00 1.97 4.95
CA VAL A 32 12.06 2.74 5.77
C VAL A 32 12.68 3.09 7.12
N ASP A 33 12.38 4.26 7.65
CA ASP A 33 12.92 4.77 8.91
C ASP A 33 12.23 4.21 10.17
N VAL A 34 11.27 3.30 9.99
CA VAL A 34 10.51 2.70 11.08
C VAL A 34 10.92 1.24 11.31
N ASP A 35 11.11 0.84 12.57
CA ASP A 35 11.40 -0.56 12.92
C ASP A 35 10.17 -1.43 12.65
N THR A 36 10.24 -2.25 11.61
CA THR A 36 9.14 -3.12 11.21
C THR A 36 9.65 -4.51 10.79
N PRO A 37 8.99 -5.60 11.26
CA PRO A 37 9.34 -6.96 10.84
C PRO A 37 9.03 -7.25 9.36
N ARG A 38 8.43 -6.28 8.66
CA ARG A 38 8.04 -6.38 7.24
C ARG A 38 9.09 -5.85 6.30
N GLU A 39 10.08 -5.12 6.82
CA GLU A 39 11.17 -4.61 6.00
C GLU A 39 12.05 -5.74 5.47
N ILE A 40 12.41 -5.66 4.20
CA ILE A 40 13.31 -6.61 3.54
C ILE A 40 14.40 -5.85 2.78
N THR A 41 15.53 -6.52 2.55
CA THR A 41 16.61 -5.94 1.74
C THR A 41 16.21 -5.79 0.27
N PRO A 42 16.80 -4.83 -0.48
CA PRO A 42 16.55 -4.68 -1.92
C PRO A 42 16.74 -5.98 -2.71
N ALA A 43 17.81 -6.72 -2.46
CA ALA A 43 18.07 -8.00 -3.13
C ALA A 43 16.99 -9.05 -2.86
N LYS A 44 16.42 -9.07 -1.64
CA LYS A 44 15.31 -9.97 -1.31
C LYS A 44 14.01 -9.51 -2.00
N ALA A 45 13.76 -8.20 -2.06
CA ALA A 45 12.61 -7.63 -2.75
C ALA A 45 12.64 -7.98 -4.25
N GLU A 46 13.78 -7.76 -4.92
CA GLU A 46 13.99 -8.15 -6.33
C GLU A 46 13.69 -9.64 -6.55
N GLY A 47 14.26 -10.52 -5.70
CA GLY A 47 14.01 -11.96 -5.81
C GLY A 47 12.55 -12.35 -5.65
N LEU A 48 11.81 -11.69 -4.74
CA LEU A 48 10.38 -11.95 -4.51
C LEU A 48 9.51 -11.36 -5.63
N ILE A 49 9.78 -10.13 -6.07
CA ILE A 49 9.06 -9.45 -7.16
C ILE A 49 9.12 -10.29 -8.43
N ASN A 50 10.29 -10.86 -8.76
CA ASN A 50 10.47 -11.73 -9.94
C ASN A 50 9.63 -13.02 -9.88
N THR A 51 9.05 -13.39 -8.75
CA THR A 51 8.14 -14.56 -8.64
C THR A 51 6.67 -14.20 -8.86
N VAL A 52 6.34 -12.91 -8.90
CA VAL A 52 4.95 -12.44 -9.06
C VAL A 52 4.50 -12.66 -10.49
N PRO A 53 3.32 -13.29 -10.73
CA PRO A 53 2.84 -13.52 -12.08
C PRO A 53 2.39 -12.21 -12.77
N PRO A 54 2.36 -12.17 -14.10
CA PRO A 54 1.77 -11.04 -14.84
C PRO A 54 0.35 -10.72 -14.39
N PHE A 55 -0.05 -9.46 -14.51
CA PHE A 55 -1.37 -8.92 -14.10
C PHE A 55 -1.59 -8.78 -12.59
N VAL A 56 -0.55 -8.97 -11.78
CA VAL A 56 -0.54 -8.58 -10.37
C VAL A 56 0.50 -7.49 -10.20
N THR A 57 0.09 -6.32 -9.75
CA THR A 57 0.96 -5.14 -9.63
C THR A 57 1.92 -5.30 -8.43
N THR A 58 3.21 -5.16 -8.67
CA THR A 58 4.23 -5.11 -7.62
C THR A 58 4.47 -3.67 -7.17
N VAL A 59 4.43 -3.42 -5.87
CA VAL A 59 4.54 -2.08 -5.29
C VAL A 59 5.72 -2.03 -4.32
N LEU A 60 6.74 -1.25 -4.66
CA LEU A 60 7.77 -0.85 -3.70
C LEU A 60 7.16 0.13 -2.70
N VAL A 61 7.30 -0.15 -1.41
CA VAL A 61 6.89 0.76 -0.32
C VAL A 61 8.14 1.24 0.39
N THR A 62 8.37 2.55 0.42
CA THR A 62 9.64 3.13 0.89
C THR A 62 9.45 4.51 1.53
N MET A 63 10.41 4.95 2.34
CA MET A 63 10.52 6.27 2.95
C MET A 63 11.83 6.95 2.50
N PRO A 64 11.92 7.39 1.24
CA PRO A 64 13.19 7.88 0.70
C PRO A 64 13.48 9.30 1.16
N ASP A 65 14.77 9.63 1.34
CA ASP A 65 15.25 10.99 1.63
C ASP A 65 15.10 11.95 0.43
N ALA A 66 15.15 11.40 -0.79
CA ALA A 66 15.02 12.18 -2.03
C ALA A 66 14.28 11.41 -3.14
N ALA A 67 13.73 12.15 -4.10
CA ALA A 67 13.04 11.60 -5.26
C ALA A 67 13.90 10.58 -6.04
N ALA A 68 15.19 10.87 -6.22
CA ALA A 68 16.12 10.01 -6.97
C ALA A 68 16.32 8.65 -6.29
N ASP A 69 16.30 8.59 -4.95
CA ASP A 69 16.49 7.36 -4.20
C ASP A 69 15.28 6.42 -4.41
N ALA A 70 14.06 6.97 -4.41
CA ALA A 70 12.85 6.23 -4.70
C ALA A 70 12.87 5.60 -6.10
N VAL A 71 13.25 6.38 -7.12
CA VAL A 71 13.35 5.92 -8.51
C VAL A 71 14.41 4.84 -8.65
N MET A 72 15.61 5.10 -8.15
CA MET A 72 16.72 4.16 -8.23
C MET A 72 16.39 2.83 -7.54
N LEU A 73 15.75 2.88 -6.37
CA LEU A 73 15.37 1.68 -5.64
C LEU A 73 14.28 0.88 -6.37
N ALA A 74 13.29 1.56 -6.95
CA ALA A 74 12.22 0.90 -7.70
C ALA A 74 12.74 0.22 -8.97
N GLU A 75 13.64 0.87 -9.70
CA GLU A 75 14.31 0.27 -10.86
C GLU A 75 15.18 -0.92 -10.47
N LEU A 76 15.92 -0.80 -9.35
CA LEU A 76 16.77 -1.88 -8.83
C LEU A 76 15.96 -3.14 -8.51
N VAL A 77 14.81 -2.99 -7.86
CA VAL A 77 13.98 -4.14 -7.47
C VAL A 77 13.00 -4.60 -8.56
N GLY A 78 12.82 -3.80 -9.61
CA GLY A 78 11.93 -4.09 -10.73
C GLY A 78 10.44 -3.98 -10.39
N ALA A 79 10.05 -3.01 -9.54
CA ALA A 79 8.67 -2.80 -9.14
C ALA A 79 7.85 -2.06 -10.22
N ASP A 80 6.56 -2.39 -10.35
CA ASP A 80 5.63 -1.72 -11.27
C ASP A 80 5.13 -0.37 -10.73
N ALA A 81 5.16 -0.18 -9.42
CA ALA A 81 4.70 1.03 -8.75
C ALA A 81 5.57 1.37 -7.54
N ILE A 82 5.60 2.67 -7.19
CA ILE A 82 6.23 3.18 -5.97
C ILE A 82 5.13 3.75 -5.07
N GLN A 83 5.09 3.30 -3.81
CA GLN A 83 4.35 3.92 -2.73
C GLN A 83 5.34 4.58 -1.79
N THR A 84 5.20 5.89 -1.58
CA THR A 84 6.10 6.65 -0.70
C THR A 84 5.37 7.26 0.47
N TYR A 85 6.04 7.30 1.61
CA TYR A 85 5.70 8.14 2.75
C TYR A 85 6.70 9.30 2.84
N GLY A 86 6.27 10.47 3.28
CA GLY A 86 7.12 11.58 3.67
C GLY A 86 7.71 12.45 2.54
N LEU A 87 7.64 12.04 1.28
CA LEU A 87 8.10 12.91 0.18
C LEU A 87 7.12 14.07 -0.07
N PRO A 88 7.60 15.32 -0.13
CA PRO A 88 6.74 16.46 -0.44
C PRO A 88 6.23 16.43 -1.90
N PRO A 89 5.11 17.10 -2.21
CA PRO A 89 4.50 17.12 -3.55
C PRO A 89 5.45 17.52 -4.69
N ALA A 90 6.40 18.42 -4.41
CA ALA A 90 7.40 18.85 -5.40
C ALA A 90 8.32 17.68 -5.80
N ASP A 91 8.80 16.91 -4.83
CA ASP A 91 9.69 15.77 -5.07
C ASP A 91 8.95 14.60 -5.71
N LEU A 92 7.68 14.39 -5.34
CA LEU A 92 6.80 13.42 -6.01
C LEU A 92 6.63 13.73 -7.49
N SER A 93 6.60 15.01 -7.88
CA SER A 93 6.54 15.42 -9.29
C SER A 93 7.80 15.00 -10.05
N VAL A 94 8.95 14.99 -9.40
CA VAL A 94 10.21 14.46 -9.97
C VAL A 94 10.11 12.94 -10.13
N VAL A 95 9.67 12.22 -9.08
CA VAL A 95 9.47 10.76 -9.17
C VAL A 95 8.55 10.39 -10.33
N ILE A 96 7.43 11.12 -10.51
CA ILE A 96 6.48 10.88 -11.62
C ILE A 96 7.11 11.10 -12.99
N THR A 97 8.05 12.03 -13.09
CA THR A 97 8.73 12.34 -14.36
C THR A 97 9.76 11.27 -14.70
N ASP A 98 10.49 10.79 -13.71
CA ASP A 98 11.68 9.95 -13.91
C ASP A 98 11.36 8.44 -13.82
N PHE A 99 10.28 8.06 -13.12
CA PHE A 99 9.84 6.67 -13.01
C PHE A 99 8.72 6.33 -14.01
N HIS A 100 8.86 5.22 -14.73
CA HIS A 100 7.89 4.81 -15.75
C HIS A 100 6.68 4.04 -15.25
N GLY A 101 6.59 3.78 -13.93
CA GLY A 101 5.47 3.09 -13.29
C GLY A 101 4.51 4.04 -12.57
N ALA A 102 3.60 3.48 -11.79
CA ALA A 102 2.68 4.26 -11.00
C ALA A 102 3.35 4.80 -9.71
N VAL A 103 3.02 6.04 -9.34
CA VAL A 103 3.47 6.69 -8.09
C VAL A 103 2.26 6.93 -7.21
N ILE A 104 2.32 6.45 -5.97
CA ILE A 104 1.23 6.42 -5.00
C ILE A 104 1.72 7.07 -3.69
N PRO A 105 1.50 8.36 -3.48
CA PRO A 105 1.74 8.97 -2.17
C PRO A 105 0.86 8.31 -1.11
N ALA A 106 1.45 8.02 0.05
CA ALA A 106 0.75 7.54 1.23
C ALA A 106 0.70 8.68 2.26
N VAL A 107 -0.49 9.04 2.68
CA VAL A 107 -0.77 10.23 3.49
C VAL A 107 -1.79 9.94 4.57
N SER A 108 -1.83 10.78 5.60
CA SER A 108 -2.93 10.83 6.56
C SER A 108 -4.17 11.52 5.95
N PRO A 109 -5.37 11.34 6.54
CA PRO A 109 -6.58 12.04 6.09
C PRO A 109 -6.43 13.57 6.06
N ASP A 110 -5.64 14.15 6.97
CA ASP A 110 -5.44 15.59 7.08
C ASP A 110 -4.56 16.16 5.96
N GLU A 111 -3.72 15.30 5.33
CA GLU A 111 -2.81 15.69 4.25
C GLU A 111 -3.44 15.54 2.86
N VAL A 112 -4.63 14.95 2.75
CA VAL A 112 -5.31 14.71 1.47
C VAL A 112 -5.42 15.96 0.61
N ALA A 113 -5.70 17.13 1.21
CA ALA A 113 -5.84 18.39 0.49
C ALA A 113 -4.52 18.83 -0.19
N GLU A 114 -3.37 18.55 0.42
CA GLU A 114 -2.05 18.90 -0.11
C GLU A 114 -1.60 17.93 -1.21
N TYR A 115 -1.86 16.63 -1.04
CA TYR A 115 -1.35 15.58 -1.93
C TYR A 115 -2.34 15.13 -2.99
N GLY A 116 -3.61 15.51 -2.89
CA GLY A 116 -4.67 15.01 -3.76
C GLY A 116 -4.50 15.29 -5.27
N HIS A 117 -3.56 16.16 -5.63
CA HIS A 117 -3.26 16.52 -7.02
C HIS A 117 -1.98 15.87 -7.56
N VAL A 118 -1.27 15.08 -6.76
CA VAL A 118 0.00 14.46 -7.13
C VAL A 118 -0.13 12.94 -7.13
N GLY A 119 0.61 12.26 -8.00
CA GLY A 119 0.59 10.81 -8.12
C GLY A 119 -0.49 10.27 -9.07
N HIS A 120 -0.52 8.95 -9.23
CA HIS A 120 -1.47 8.22 -10.07
C HIS A 120 -2.66 7.68 -9.28
N ALA A 121 -2.47 7.53 -7.98
CA ALA A 121 -3.47 7.24 -6.96
C ALA A 121 -3.02 7.87 -5.65
N LEU A 122 -3.91 7.99 -4.67
CA LEU A 122 -3.59 8.44 -3.32
C LEU A 122 -3.92 7.31 -2.34
N LEU A 123 -2.95 6.91 -1.51
CA LEU A 123 -3.21 5.98 -0.42
C LEU A 123 -3.44 6.79 0.87
N VAL A 124 -4.57 6.56 1.52
CA VAL A 124 -4.91 7.20 2.80
C VAL A 124 -4.78 6.16 3.91
N ASP A 125 -3.83 6.39 4.81
CA ASP A 125 -3.48 5.50 5.92
C ASP A 125 -3.80 6.14 7.27
N THR A 126 -3.92 5.32 8.31
CA THR A 126 -4.03 5.81 9.69
C THR A 126 -2.70 6.41 10.13
N PRO A 127 -2.68 7.65 10.64
CA PRO A 127 -1.45 8.24 11.17
C PRO A 127 -0.85 7.37 12.26
N ALA A 128 0.45 7.12 12.18
CA ALA A 128 1.23 6.55 13.26
C ALA A 128 2.04 7.65 13.95
N GLU A 129 2.27 7.53 15.27
CA GLU A 129 3.05 8.52 16.02
C GLU A 129 4.48 8.68 15.49
N ASP A 130 5.02 7.64 14.83
CA ASP A 130 6.35 7.56 14.22
C ASP A 130 6.37 7.83 12.71
N GLY A 131 5.24 8.26 12.11
CA GLY A 131 5.13 8.57 10.68
C GLY A 131 4.97 7.36 9.77
N GLY A 132 5.01 6.14 10.30
CA GLY A 132 4.77 4.89 9.56
C GLY A 132 3.30 4.46 9.64
N GLY A 133 2.87 3.64 8.69
CA GLY A 133 1.56 2.98 8.74
C GLY A 133 1.58 1.65 9.50
N GLY A 134 0.43 0.98 9.63
CA GLY A 134 0.35 -0.39 10.13
C GLY A 134 0.20 -0.54 11.64
N THR A 135 -0.29 0.49 12.35
CA THR A 135 -0.59 0.48 13.78
C THR A 135 -1.67 -0.55 14.17
N GLY A 136 -2.48 -0.99 13.21
CA GLY A 136 -3.65 -1.85 13.45
C GLY A 136 -4.89 -1.08 13.93
N GLU A 137 -4.79 0.24 14.11
CA GLU A 137 -5.92 1.11 14.43
C GLU A 137 -6.57 1.64 13.16
N THR A 138 -7.88 1.87 13.19
CA THR A 138 -8.62 2.51 12.11
C THR A 138 -8.81 3.98 12.40
N HIS A 139 -8.71 4.82 11.36
CA HIS A 139 -9.08 6.22 11.45
C HIS A 139 -10.58 6.45 11.16
N ASP A 140 -11.02 7.71 11.26
CA ASP A 140 -12.41 8.09 10.94
C ASP A 140 -12.68 7.98 9.42
N TRP A 141 -13.37 6.92 9.02
CA TRP A 141 -13.73 6.68 7.62
C TRP A 141 -14.67 7.73 7.03
N ALA A 142 -15.52 8.34 7.86
CA ALA A 142 -16.39 9.42 7.40
C ALA A 142 -15.57 10.69 7.07
N ALA A 143 -14.57 10.99 7.88
CA ALA A 143 -13.62 12.08 7.59
C ALA A 143 -12.82 11.79 6.31
N THR A 144 -12.33 10.56 6.12
CA THR A 144 -11.64 10.16 4.88
C THR A 144 -12.55 10.27 3.66
N ARG A 145 -13.80 9.80 3.76
CA ARG A 145 -14.79 9.95 2.68
C ARG A 145 -14.98 11.41 2.30
N ALA A 146 -15.13 12.29 3.30
CA ALA A 146 -15.31 13.72 3.06
C ALA A 146 -14.07 14.36 2.43
N ALA A 147 -12.88 14.02 2.91
CA ALA A 147 -11.62 14.56 2.40
C ALA A 147 -11.32 14.13 0.94
N THR A 148 -11.78 12.94 0.54
CA THR A 148 -11.49 12.35 -0.77
C THR A 148 -12.63 12.52 -1.79
N ALA A 149 -13.78 13.11 -1.41
CA ALA A 149 -14.99 13.17 -2.24
C ALA A 149 -14.81 13.89 -3.59
N ASP A 150 -13.97 14.91 -3.62
CA ASP A 150 -13.73 15.75 -4.81
C ASP A 150 -12.43 15.38 -5.56
N LEU A 151 -11.79 14.25 -5.22
CA LEU A 151 -10.57 13.82 -5.90
C LEU A 151 -10.89 13.13 -7.23
N ASP A 152 -10.28 13.60 -8.29
CA ASP A 152 -10.32 12.96 -9.62
C ASP A 152 -9.38 11.75 -9.75
N ARG A 153 -8.87 11.22 -8.63
CA ARG A 153 -7.87 10.14 -8.59
C ARG A 153 -8.37 8.93 -7.83
N PRO A 154 -7.89 7.73 -8.18
CA PRO A 154 -8.15 6.55 -7.38
C PRO A 154 -7.66 6.71 -5.94
N VAL A 155 -8.52 6.38 -4.98
CA VAL A 155 -8.18 6.36 -3.56
C VAL A 155 -8.00 4.94 -3.09
N VAL A 156 -6.87 4.65 -2.45
CA VAL A 156 -6.58 3.40 -1.77
C VAL A 156 -6.76 3.62 -0.27
N LEU A 157 -7.70 2.93 0.34
CA LEU A 157 -7.91 3.01 1.79
C LEU A 157 -7.02 2.01 2.51
N ALA A 158 -6.24 2.49 3.46
CA ALA A 158 -5.38 1.71 4.33
C ALA A 158 -5.68 1.99 5.81
N GLY A 159 -4.86 1.48 6.72
CA GLY A 159 -4.96 1.72 8.16
C GLY A 159 -5.90 0.76 8.89
N GLY A 160 -5.34 -0.20 9.61
CA GLY A 160 -6.05 -1.10 10.49
C GLY A 160 -7.10 -2.01 9.82
N LEU A 161 -7.06 -2.16 8.51
CA LEU A 161 -8.02 -2.99 7.78
C LEU A 161 -7.75 -4.47 7.99
N THR A 162 -8.80 -5.20 8.40
CA THR A 162 -8.80 -6.63 8.68
C THR A 162 -9.92 -7.32 7.90
N PRO A 163 -9.96 -8.65 7.84
CA PRO A 163 -11.12 -9.35 7.28
C PRO A 163 -12.45 -8.97 7.94
N ASP A 164 -12.43 -8.57 9.22
CA ASP A 164 -13.66 -8.33 9.99
C ASP A 164 -14.27 -6.94 9.77
N ASN A 165 -13.46 -5.95 9.36
CA ASN A 165 -13.93 -4.58 9.16
C ASN A 165 -13.88 -4.08 7.71
N VAL A 166 -13.21 -4.79 6.78
CA VAL A 166 -12.99 -4.30 5.42
C VAL A 166 -14.28 -4.05 4.64
N ALA A 167 -15.31 -4.87 4.84
CA ALA A 167 -16.59 -4.67 4.15
C ALA A 167 -17.31 -3.38 4.61
N GLU A 168 -17.24 -3.08 5.90
CA GLU A 168 -17.77 -1.84 6.46
C GLU A 168 -16.96 -0.63 5.97
N ALA A 169 -15.63 -0.72 5.94
CA ALA A 169 -14.74 0.30 5.41
C ALA A 169 -15.02 0.61 3.93
N VAL A 170 -15.22 -0.42 3.10
CA VAL A 170 -15.60 -0.26 1.69
C VAL A 170 -16.93 0.45 1.55
N ALA A 171 -17.94 0.06 2.33
CA ALA A 171 -19.27 0.69 2.29
C ALA A 171 -19.23 2.16 2.76
N ALA A 172 -18.38 2.48 3.74
CA ALA A 172 -18.27 3.84 4.28
C ALA A 172 -17.52 4.79 3.34
N VAL A 173 -16.39 4.36 2.76
CA VAL A 173 -15.48 5.21 1.99
C VAL A 173 -15.72 5.12 0.48
N GLU A 174 -16.23 3.99 -0.02
CA GLU A 174 -16.34 3.67 -1.46
C GLU A 174 -15.00 3.84 -2.20
N PRO A 175 -13.90 3.25 -1.69
CA PRO A 175 -12.58 3.46 -2.27
C PRO A 175 -12.41 2.68 -3.58
N TYR A 176 -11.42 3.08 -4.38
CA TYR A 176 -10.99 2.32 -5.56
C TYR A 176 -10.32 0.99 -5.19
N ALA A 177 -9.54 1.00 -4.10
CA ALA A 177 -8.87 -0.18 -3.57
C ALA A 177 -8.76 -0.10 -2.04
N VAL A 178 -8.53 -1.26 -1.41
CA VAL A 178 -8.19 -1.38 0.00
C VAL A 178 -6.83 -2.04 0.16
N ASP A 179 -6.07 -1.60 1.17
CA ASP A 179 -4.75 -2.12 1.50
C ASP A 179 -4.72 -2.70 2.91
N THR A 180 -4.06 -3.83 3.09
CA THR A 180 -3.84 -4.43 4.40
C THR A 180 -2.41 -4.96 4.54
N ALA A 181 -1.84 -4.80 5.74
CA ALA A 181 -0.54 -5.35 6.09
C ALA A 181 -0.65 -6.24 7.34
N SER A 182 -0.67 -5.64 8.53
CA SER A 182 -0.77 -6.35 9.81
C SER A 182 -2.11 -7.07 10.02
N GLY A 183 -3.20 -6.52 9.46
CA GLY A 183 -4.55 -7.05 9.63
C GLY A 183 -4.79 -8.47 9.12
N VAL A 184 -3.86 -9.02 8.34
CA VAL A 184 -3.90 -10.38 7.82
C VAL A 184 -2.67 -11.21 8.23
N GLU A 185 -1.92 -10.75 9.24
CA GLU A 185 -0.76 -11.47 9.76
C GLU A 185 -1.13 -12.42 10.90
N ARG A 186 -0.38 -13.53 11.00
CA ARG A 186 -0.39 -14.41 12.18
C ARG A 186 0.74 -14.09 13.16
N GLU A 187 1.82 -13.49 12.65
CA GLU A 187 2.96 -12.94 13.37
C GLU A 187 3.65 -11.89 12.49
N GLY A 188 4.43 -11.01 13.07
CA GLY A 188 5.05 -9.90 12.33
C GLY A 188 5.80 -10.34 11.07
N GLY A 189 5.40 -9.80 9.91
CA GLY A 189 5.97 -10.12 8.60
C GLY A 189 5.57 -11.48 8.02
N VAL A 190 4.65 -12.23 8.65
CA VAL A 190 4.16 -13.54 8.17
C VAL A 190 2.64 -13.51 8.01
N LYS A 191 2.16 -13.66 6.79
CA LYS A 191 0.72 -13.63 6.51
C LYS A 191 0.00 -14.90 6.95
N GLY A 192 -1.20 -14.72 7.50
CA GLY A 192 -2.17 -15.80 7.71
C GLY A 192 -2.96 -16.04 6.43
N HIS A 193 -2.70 -17.13 5.73
CA HIS A 193 -3.26 -17.37 4.39
C HIS A 193 -4.80 -17.40 4.37
N ASP A 194 -5.44 -17.90 5.46
CA ASP A 194 -6.89 -17.85 5.62
C ASP A 194 -7.41 -16.40 5.79
N ALA A 195 -6.68 -15.58 6.55
CA ALA A 195 -7.00 -14.17 6.73
C ALA A 195 -6.86 -13.39 5.43
N VAL A 196 -5.81 -13.63 4.64
CA VAL A 196 -5.64 -13.04 3.30
C VAL A 196 -6.82 -13.39 2.39
N ARG A 197 -7.21 -14.68 2.32
CA ARG A 197 -8.36 -15.11 1.52
C ARG A 197 -9.66 -14.43 1.97
N ALA A 198 -9.88 -14.36 3.28
CA ALA A 198 -11.08 -13.75 3.85
C ALA A 198 -11.14 -12.25 3.58
N PHE A 199 -10.00 -11.55 3.71
CA PHE A 199 -9.89 -10.12 3.42
C PHE A 199 -10.23 -9.81 1.97
N VAL A 200 -9.53 -10.43 1.02
CA VAL A 200 -9.72 -10.20 -0.41
C VAL A 200 -11.16 -10.52 -0.83
N LYS A 201 -11.72 -11.65 -0.34
CA LYS A 201 -13.10 -12.02 -0.63
C LYS A 201 -14.10 -10.99 -0.12
N ARG A 202 -13.99 -10.59 1.16
CA ARG A 202 -14.94 -9.64 1.79
C ARG A 202 -14.86 -8.24 1.19
N ALA A 203 -13.65 -7.78 0.83
CA ALA A 203 -13.47 -6.52 0.11
C ALA A 203 -14.18 -6.51 -1.25
N ARG A 204 -14.15 -7.64 -1.97
CA ARG A 204 -14.75 -7.75 -3.31
C ARG A 204 -16.26 -7.97 -3.29
N ASP A 205 -16.77 -8.56 -2.22
CA ASP A 205 -18.19 -8.85 -2.05
C ASP A 205 -18.97 -7.63 -1.52
N ALA A 206 -18.25 -6.60 -0.97
CA ALA A 206 -18.82 -5.34 -0.51
C ALA A 206 -19.07 -4.38 -1.66
#